data_5c6f8a7052aae818a11a36e02dd8d286
#
_entry.id   5c6f8a7052aae818a11a36e02dd8d286
#
_cell.length_a   1.000
_cell.length_b   1.000
_cell.length_c   1.000
_cell.angle_alpha   90.00
_cell.angle_beta   90.00
_cell.angle_gamma   90.00
#
_symmetry.space_group_name_H-M   'P 1'
#
loop_
_entity.id
_entity.type
_entity.pdbx_description
1 polymer ?
#
loop_
_entity_poly.entity_id
_entity_poly.type
_entity_poly.pdbx_seq_one_letter_code
_entity_poly.pdbx_strand_id
1 'polypeptide(L)'
;IRQNIQQMGAHIPEGTLKWAVVKANAYGHGAVAVAMAIQDDVDGFCVSNIDEAIELRQAGINKKILILGVSELEAVSLAKEYDITLTVAGLEWIQALLDKEADLTGLTVHLKIDSGMGRIGFRGASEADLAQDLLKQHGARVEGIFTHFATADEESDTYFNAQLERFKAILASMKEVPELVHASNSATTLWHAETIFNAVRMGDSMYGLNPSGDVLDLPYDLTPALSLESALVHVKTVPAGACMGYGATYQADSEQVIATVPIGYA
;
A
#
# COMPACT_ATOMS: atom_id res chain seq x y z
N ILE A 1 0.56 11.76 -11.28
CA ILE A 1 -0.22 10.92 -10.35
C ILE A 1 -1.67 10.82 -10.83
N ARG A 2 -2.43 11.92 -10.97
CA ARG A 2 -3.85 11.89 -11.44
C ARG A 2 -4.01 11.15 -12.76
N GLN A 3 -3.16 11.46 -13.75
CA GLN A 3 -3.19 10.79 -15.05
C GLN A 3 -3.00 9.27 -14.93
N ASN A 4 -2.09 8.80 -14.06
CA ASN A 4 -1.87 7.38 -13.82
C ASN A 4 -3.10 6.72 -13.18
N ILE A 5 -3.74 7.38 -12.19
CA ILE A 5 -4.98 6.90 -11.57
C ILE A 5 -6.10 6.76 -12.63
N GLN A 6 -6.25 7.74 -13.51
CA GLN A 6 -7.24 7.72 -14.59
C GLN A 6 -6.93 6.59 -15.59
N GLN A 7 -5.66 6.44 -15.96
CA GLN A 7 -5.21 5.36 -16.84
C GLN A 7 -5.50 3.99 -16.25
N MET A 8 -5.11 3.75 -14.98
CA MET A 8 -5.43 2.50 -14.28
C MET A 8 -6.95 2.31 -14.15
N GLY A 9 -7.67 3.37 -13.80
CA GLY A 9 -9.12 3.36 -13.67
C GLY A 9 -9.87 2.97 -14.94
N ALA A 10 -9.32 3.29 -16.12
CA ALA A 10 -9.89 2.92 -17.41
C ALA A 10 -9.76 1.40 -17.73
N HIS A 11 -8.90 0.68 -17.00
CA HIS A 11 -8.62 -0.74 -17.23
C HIS A 11 -9.16 -1.67 -16.12
N ILE A 12 -9.92 -1.13 -15.16
CA ILE A 12 -10.59 -1.92 -14.13
C ILE A 12 -12.11 -1.92 -14.35
N PRO A 13 -12.85 -2.92 -13.84
CA PRO A 13 -14.30 -2.97 -13.99
C PRO A 13 -15.00 -1.71 -13.48
N GLU A 14 -16.06 -1.29 -14.16
CA GLU A 14 -16.90 -0.16 -13.72
C GLU A 14 -17.47 -0.43 -12.32
N GLY A 15 -17.51 0.60 -11.47
CA GLY A 15 -17.97 0.49 -10.09
C GLY A 15 -16.92 -0.01 -9.09
N THR A 16 -15.72 -0.40 -9.56
CA THR A 16 -14.61 -0.74 -8.65
C THR A 16 -14.13 0.49 -7.90
N LEU A 17 -14.07 0.42 -6.57
CA LEU A 17 -13.55 1.49 -5.74
C LEU A 17 -12.04 1.63 -5.92
N LYS A 18 -11.59 2.87 -6.06
CA LYS A 18 -10.17 3.23 -6.22
C LYS A 18 -9.64 3.81 -4.92
N TRP A 19 -8.73 3.12 -4.28
CA TRP A 19 -8.07 3.60 -3.07
C TRP A 19 -6.62 3.93 -3.35
N ALA A 20 -6.24 5.20 -3.07
CA ALA A 20 -4.88 5.69 -3.24
C ALA A 20 -4.04 5.38 -2.00
N VAL A 21 -2.89 4.76 -2.18
CA VAL A 21 -1.96 4.47 -1.09
C VAL A 21 -0.99 5.63 -0.94
N VAL A 22 -1.16 6.42 0.13
CA VAL A 22 -0.38 7.63 0.41
C VAL A 22 0.46 7.52 1.70
N LYS A 23 0.68 6.29 2.17
CA LYS A 23 1.57 6.00 3.31
C LYS A 23 3.00 6.49 3.07
N ALA A 24 3.80 6.60 4.14
CA ALA A 24 5.18 7.06 4.11
C ALA A 24 5.32 8.39 3.33
N ASN A 25 4.47 9.36 3.73
CA ASN A 25 4.39 10.68 3.12
C ASN A 25 4.19 10.61 1.59
N ALA A 26 3.24 9.76 1.14
CA ALA A 26 2.98 9.47 -0.28
C ALA A 26 4.25 9.03 -1.02
N TYR A 27 4.98 8.06 -0.44
CA TYR A 27 6.26 7.56 -0.98
C TYR A 27 7.29 8.70 -1.20
N GLY A 28 7.25 9.73 -0.34
CA GLY A 28 8.11 10.91 -0.42
C GLY A 28 7.57 12.08 -1.27
N HIS A 29 6.40 11.94 -1.88
CA HIS A 29 5.80 12.99 -2.73
C HIS A 29 4.99 14.04 -1.93
N GLY A 30 4.79 13.84 -0.60
CA GLY A 30 3.98 14.72 0.23
C GLY A 30 2.52 14.24 0.33
N ALA A 31 2.16 13.55 1.43
CA ALA A 31 0.86 12.89 1.57
C ALA A 31 -0.32 13.85 1.44
N VAL A 32 -0.27 14.98 2.13
CA VAL A 32 -1.32 16.02 2.07
C VAL A 32 -1.47 16.59 0.67
N ALA A 33 -0.35 16.99 0.03
CA ALA A 33 -0.37 17.59 -1.30
C ALA A 33 -0.93 16.61 -2.35
N VAL A 34 -0.51 15.34 -2.29
CA VAL A 34 -1.00 14.28 -3.17
C VAL A 34 -2.49 14.04 -2.92
N ALA A 35 -2.90 13.83 -1.66
CA ALA A 35 -4.30 13.55 -1.33
C ALA A 35 -5.24 14.68 -1.78
N MET A 36 -4.88 15.93 -1.51
CA MET A 36 -5.65 17.10 -1.97
C MET A 36 -5.76 17.16 -3.50
N ALA A 37 -4.69 16.80 -4.22
CA ALA A 37 -4.70 16.84 -5.68
C ALA A 37 -5.58 15.76 -6.32
N ILE A 38 -5.77 14.60 -5.67
CA ILE A 38 -6.42 13.42 -6.28
C ILE A 38 -7.73 12.99 -5.60
N GLN A 39 -8.18 13.67 -4.53
CA GLN A 39 -9.36 13.22 -3.77
C GLN A 39 -10.64 13.08 -4.61
N ASP A 40 -10.78 13.81 -5.70
CA ASP A 40 -11.93 13.71 -6.60
C ASP A 40 -11.81 12.54 -7.60
N ASP A 41 -10.62 11.96 -7.75
CA ASP A 41 -10.35 10.83 -8.67
C ASP A 41 -10.38 9.48 -7.95
N VAL A 42 -10.46 9.47 -6.59
CA VAL A 42 -10.42 8.25 -5.77
C VAL A 42 -11.55 8.19 -4.76
N ASP A 43 -11.85 6.98 -4.27
CA ASP A 43 -12.92 6.73 -3.31
C ASP A 43 -12.42 6.71 -1.85
N GLY A 44 -11.12 6.51 -1.66
CA GLY A 44 -10.49 6.48 -0.33
C GLY A 44 -8.97 6.50 -0.39
N PHE A 45 -8.38 6.57 0.80
CA PHE A 45 -6.93 6.59 0.99
C PHE A 45 -6.49 5.44 1.88
N CYS A 46 -5.29 4.92 1.64
CA CYS A 46 -4.65 3.94 2.50
C CYS A 46 -3.34 4.51 3.06
N VAL A 47 -3.17 4.37 4.37
CA VAL A 47 -2.00 4.85 5.12
C VAL A 47 -1.40 3.73 5.98
N SER A 48 -0.24 3.97 6.63
CA SER A 48 0.43 2.98 7.47
C SER A 48 -0.06 2.98 8.91
N ASN A 49 -0.35 4.15 9.49
CA ASN A 49 -0.60 4.34 10.91
C ASN A 49 -1.59 5.49 11.17
N ILE A 50 -1.92 5.67 12.45
CA ILE A 50 -2.92 6.64 12.91
C ILE A 50 -2.47 8.10 12.67
N ASP A 51 -1.18 8.39 12.82
CA ASP A 51 -0.67 9.77 12.66
C ASP A 51 -0.79 10.23 11.21
N GLU A 52 -0.43 9.38 10.24
CA GLU A 52 -0.63 9.65 8.81
C GLU A 52 -2.11 9.88 8.47
N ALA A 53 -3.02 9.11 9.09
CA ALA A 53 -4.45 9.26 8.88
C ALA A 53 -4.98 10.58 9.46
N ILE A 54 -4.56 10.96 10.66
CA ILE A 54 -4.93 12.20 11.31
C ILE A 54 -4.40 13.41 10.53
N GLU A 55 -3.17 13.36 10.02
CA GLU A 55 -2.60 14.40 9.16
C GLU A 55 -3.50 14.69 7.94
N LEU A 56 -3.99 13.66 7.28
CA LEU A 56 -4.92 13.82 6.16
C LEU A 56 -6.26 14.41 6.59
N ARG A 57 -6.82 13.97 7.75
CA ARG A 57 -8.06 14.54 8.28
C ARG A 57 -7.92 16.02 8.64
N GLN A 58 -6.82 16.39 9.29
CA GLN A 58 -6.52 17.79 9.63
C GLN A 58 -6.33 18.67 8.40
N ALA A 59 -5.87 18.10 7.29
CA ALA A 59 -5.79 18.77 6.00
C ALA A 59 -7.15 18.87 5.27
N GLY A 60 -8.25 18.37 5.86
CA GLY A 60 -9.59 18.47 5.29
C GLY A 60 -9.99 17.34 4.33
N ILE A 61 -9.24 16.24 4.30
CA ILE A 61 -9.63 15.06 3.51
C ILE A 61 -10.80 14.35 4.21
N ASN A 62 -11.95 14.28 3.53
CA ASN A 62 -13.20 13.68 4.03
C ASN A 62 -13.49 12.29 3.43
N LYS A 63 -12.65 11.79 2.53
CA LYS A 63 -12.78 10.44 1.96
C LYS A 63 -12.45 9.38 3.01
N LYS A 64 -12.86 8.13 2.77
CA LYS A 64 -12.46 7.00 3.62
C LYS A 64 -10.95 6.93 3.77
N ILE A 65 -10.48 6.64 4.99
CA ILE A 65 -9.06 6.38 5.25
C ILE A 65 -8.94 5.04 5.96
N LEU A 66 -8.19 4.12 5.34
CA LEU A 66 -7.88 2.81 5.89
C LEU A 66 -6.41 2.75 6.32
N ILE A 67 -6.17 2.41 7.57
CA ILE A 67 -4.84 2.06 8.05
C ILE A 67 -4.55 0.61 7.68
N LEU A 68 -3.51 0.37 6.85
CA LEU A 68 -3.14 -0.96 6.37
C LEU A 68 -2.37 -1.81 7.39
N GLY A 69 -1.75 -1.15 8.37
CA GLY A 69 -1.00 -1.77 9.47
C GLY A 69 -1.89 -2.12 10.65
N VAL A 70 -1.34 -2.87 11.61
CA VAL A 70 -1.95 -3.04 12.94
C VAL A 70 -1.69 -1.78 13.75
N SER A 71 -2.70 -1.34 14.49
CA SER A 71 -2.62 -0.15 15.33
C SER A 71 -2.54 -0.53 16.81
N GLU A 72 -1.91 0.34 17.62
CA GLU A 72 -1.94 0.23 19.08
C GLU A 72 -3.38 0.37 19.61
N LEU A 73 -3.64 -0.14 20.81
CA LEU A 73 -5.01 -0.13 21.38
C LEU A 73 -5.53 1.30 21.57
N GLU A 74 -4.67 2.24 21.89
CA GLU A 74 -4.96 3.66 22.10
C GLU A 74 -5.46 4.35 20.81
N ALA A 75 -5.13 3.81 19.65
CA ALA A 75 -5.58 4.32 18.35
C ALA A 75 -7.11 4.16 18.15
N VAL A 76 -7.78 3.30 18.91
CA VAL A 76 -9.24 3.07 18.77
C VAL A 76 -10.03 4.34 19.04
N SER A 77 -9.70 5.07 20.09
CA SER A 77 -10.38 6.34 20.42
C SER A 77 -10.19 7.39 19.34
N LEU A 78 -8.95 7.51 18.83
CA LEU A 78 -8.62 8.44 17.75
C LEU A 78 -9.28 8.02 16.43
N ALA A 79 -9.32 6.72 16.14
CA ALA A 79 -9.98 6.23 14.93
C ALA A 79 -11.48 6.55 14.92
N LYS A 80 -12.16 6.47 16.09
CA LYS A 80 -13.56 6.87 16.24
C LYS A 80 -13.73 8.39 16.10
N GLU A 81 -12.86 9.18 16.73
CA GLU A 81 -12.90 10.65 16.71
C GLU A 81 -12.71 11.20 15.30
N TYR A 82 -11.76 10.63 14.55
CA TYR A 82 -11.38 11.10 13.21
C TYR A 82 -12.01 10.31 12.06
N ASP A 83 -12.96 9.41 12.33
CA ASP A 83 -13.60 8.55 11.33
C ASP A 83 -12.57 7.81 10.46
N ILE A 84 -11.65 7.07 11.10
CA ILE A 84 -10.59 6.31 10.47
C ILE A 84 -10.89 4.82 10.61
N THR A 85 -10.75 4.07 9.51
CA THR A 85 -10.94 2.62 9.48
C THR A 85 -9.64 1.92 9.88
N LEU A 86 -9.72 1.01 10.86
CA LEU A 86 -8.57 0.22 11.32
C LEU A 86 -8.50 -1.15 10.67
N THR A 87 -7.30 -1.72 10.62
CA THR A 87 -7.07 -3.12 10.24
C THR A 87 -6.99 -4.00 11.48
N VAL A 88 -7.80 -5.07 11.51
CA VAL A 88 -7.75 -6.12 12.52
C VAL A 88 -7.13 -7.37 11.91
N ALA A 89 -6.05 -7.86 12.54
CA ALA A 89 -5.22 -8.92 11.99
C ALA A 89 -4.99 -10.12 12.94
N GLY A 90 -5.56 -10.10 14.15
CA GLY A 90 -5.43 -11.15 15.14
C GLY A 90 -6.45 -11.03 16.26
N LEU A 91 -6.79 -12.16 16.88
CA LEU A 91 -7.74 -12.23 18.00
C LEU A 91 -7.17 -11.60 19.27
N GLU A 92 -5.85 -11.65 19.45
CA GLU A 92 -5.15 -11.10 20.62
C GLU A 92 -5.37 -9.59 20.77
N TRP A 93 -5.41 -8.87 19.65
CA TRP A 93 -5.69 -7.44 19.64
C TRP A 93 -7.12 -7.15 20.10
N ILE A 94 -8.09 -7.94 19.62
CA ILE A 94 -9.50 -7.82 20.05
C ILE A 94 -9.61 -8.14 21.54
N GLN A 95 -9.03 -9.26 22.00
CA GLN A 95 -9.07 -9.66 23.39
C GLN A 95 -8.48 -8.58 24.31
N ALA A 96 -7.35 -8.00 23.93
CA ALA A 96 -6.73 -6.93 24.71
C ALA A 96 -7.61 -5.67 24.83
N LEU A 97 -8.44 -5.35 23.81
CA LEU A 97 -9.44 -4.29 23.90
C LEU A 97 -10.58 -4.65 24.84
N LEU A 98 -11.08 -5.89 24.76
CA LEU A 98 -12.16 -6.39 25.62
C LEU A 98 -11.73 -6.47 27.08
N ASP A 99 -10.52 -6.87 27.36
CA ASP A 99 -9.94 -6.91 28.73
C ASP A 99 -9.82 -5.50 29.33
N LYS A 100 -9.70 -4.46 28.49
CA LYS A 100 -9.73 -3.05 28.89
C LYS A 100 -11.15 -2.45 28.93
N GLU A 101 -12.18 -3.25 28.68
CA GLU A 101 -13.58 -2.80 28.57
C GLU A 101 -13.75 -1.65 27.55
N ALA A 102 -12.97 -1.68 26.45
CA ALA A 102 -13.01 -0.63 25.45
C ALA A 102 -14.36 -0.61 24.71
N ASP A 103 -14.97 0.58 24.62
CA ASP A 103 -16.16 0.78 23.81
C ASP A 103 -15.82 0.84 22.33
N LEU A 104 -16.26 -0.18 21.56
CA LEU A 104 -16.04 -0.28 20.13
C LEU A 104 -17.18 0.33 19.30
N THR A 105 -18.21 0.88 19.91
CA THR A 105 -19.33 1.50 19.20
C THR A 105 -18.84 2.65 18.32
N GLY A 106 -19.19 2.58 17.02
CA GLY A 106 -18.76 3.57 16.03
C GLY A 106 -17.39 3.31 15.41
N LEU A 107 -16.63 2.31 15.87
CA LEU A 107 -15.39 1.89 15.23
C LEU A 107 -15.70 1.15 13.93
N THR A 108 -15.06 1.53 12.83
CA THR A 108 -15.09 0.78 11.55
C THR A 108 -13.77 0.05 11.37
N VAL A 109 -13.85 -1.22 10.96
CA VAL A 109 -12.66 -2.07 10.77
C VAL A 109 -12.73 -2.89 9.50
N HIS A 110 -11.54 -3.24 8.96
CA HIS A 110 -11.35 -4.28 7.95
C HIS A 110 -10.56 -5.44 8.52
N LEU A 111 -11.00 -6.67 8.25
CA LEU A 111 -10.29 -7.88 8.62
C LEU A 111 -9.16 -8.12 7.63
N LYS A 112 -7.95 -8.40 8.13
CA LYS A 112 -6.81 -8.77 7.31
C LYS A 112 -6.64 -10.28 7.27
N ILE A 113 -6.57 -10.84 6.07
CA ILE A 113 -6.27 -12.26 5.84
C ILE A 113 -4.81 -12.41 5.39
N ASP A 114 -4.06 -13.29 6.05
CA ASP A 114 -2.77 -13.75 5.57
C ASP A 114 -2.95 -14.97 4.68
N SER A 115 -3.10 -14.72 3.39
CA SER A 115 -3.19 -15.79 2.38
C SER A 115 -1.82 -16.32 1.93
N GLY A 116 -0.72 -15.79 2.52
CA GLY A 116 0.64 -16.24 2.20
C GLY A 116 1.69 -15.12 2.13
N MET A 117 1.32 -13.86 2.42
CA MET A 117 2.32 -12.78 2.57
C MET A 117 3.22 -13.02 3.80
N GLY A 118 2.70 -13.73 4.84
CA GLY A 118 3.46 -14.10 6.04
C GLY A 118 3.78 -12.94 6.97
N ARG A 119 3.05 -11.83 6.88
CA ARG A 119 3.33 -10.61 7.64
C ARG A 119 2.34 -10.37 8.78
N ILE A 120 1.06 -10.22 8.48
CA ILE A 120 -0.06 -10.03 9.42
C ILE A 120 -1.35 -10.63 8.85
N GLY A 121 -2.28 -11.05 9.69
CA GLY A 121 -3.63 -11.47 9.31
C GLY A 121 -4.03 -12.84 9.80
N PHE A 122 -5.33 -13.08 9.79
CA PHE A 122 -5.95 -14.37 10.07
C PHE A 122 -5.60 -15.39 8.98
N ARG A 123 -5.37 -16.64 9.35
CA ARG A 123 -4.98 -17.70 8.41
C ARG A 123 -6.11 -18.66 8.06
N GLY A 124 -7.28 -18.50 8.66
CA GLY A 124 -8.44 -19.35 8.44
C GLY A 124 -9.76 -18.63 8.63
N ALA A 125 -10.82 -19.15 8.00
CA ALA A 125 -12.17 -18.60 8.09
C ALA A 125 -12.71 -18.60 9.53
N SER A 126 -12.45 -19.67 10.32
CA SER A 126 -12.94 -19.79 11.69
C SER A 126 -12.43 -18.67 12.61
N GLU A 127 -11.17 -18.26 12.46
CA GLU A 127 -10.59 -17.14 13.24
C GLU A 127 -11.17 -15.81 12.78
N ALA A 128 -11.34 -15.61 11.47
CA ALA A 128 -11.94 -14.42 10.92
C ALA A 128 -13.42 -14.29 11.30
N ASP A 129 -14.19 -15.37 11.29
CA ASP A 129 -15.59 -15.40 11.76
C ASP A 129 -15.69 -15.05 13.27
N LEU A 130 -14.81 -15.65 14.09
CA LEU A 130 -14.79 -15.34 15.53
C LEU A 130 -14.44 -13.85 15.78
N ALA A 131 -13.45 -13.34 15.05
CA ALA A 131 -13.07 -11.92 15.13
C ALA A 131 -14.26 -11.02 14.74
N GLN A 132 -14.94 -11.35 13.65
CA GLN A 132 -16.13 -10.62 13.19
C GLN A 132 -17.26 -10.66 14.20
N ASP A 133 -17.57 -11.84 14.77
CA ASP A 133 -18.60 -12.01 15.77
C ASP A 133 -18.30 -11.17 17.04
N LEU A 134 -17.06 -11.24 17.56
CA LEU A 134 -16.64 -10.46 18.73
C LEU A 134 -16.72 -8.93 18.47
N LEU A 135 -16.21 -8.47 17.35
CA LEU A 135 -16.23 -7.05 16.98
C LEU A 135 -17.68 -6.52 16.87
N LYS A 136 -18.55 -7.24 16.17
CA LYS A 136 -19.98 -6.88 16.01
C LYS A 136 -20.72 -6.88 17.37
N GLN A 137 -20.47 -7.88 18.22
CA GLN A 137 -21.09 -7.97 19.57
C GLN A 137 -20.73 -6.77 20.44
N HIS A 138 -19.56 -6.16 20.24
CA HIS A 138 -19.10 -5.00 21.01
C HIS A 138 -19.29 -3.66 20.27
N GLY A 139 -20.11 -3.64 19.19
CA GLY A 139 -20.57 -2.43 18.54
C GLY A 139 -19.69 -1.92 17.40
N ALA A 140 -18.61 -2.61 17.03
CA ALA A 140 -17.80 -2.25 15.86
C ALA A 140 -18.49 -2.66 14.55
N ARG A 141 -18.28 -1.85 13.51
CA ARG A 141 -18.69 -2.18 12.13
C ARG A 141 -17.55 -2.89 11.41
N VAL A 142 -17.71 -4.16 11.10
CA VAL A 142 -16.80 -4.87 10.21
C VAL A 142 -17.23 -4.60 8.77
N GLU A 143 -16.59 -3.63 8.13
CA GLU A 143 -16.96 -3.14 6.80
C GLU A 143 -16.30 -3.95 5.68
N GLY A 144 -15.06 -4.40 5.89
CA GLY A 144 -14.31 -5.04 4.83
C GLY A 144 -13.41 -6.19 5.27
N ILE A 145 -12.92 -6.90 4.28
CA ILE A 145 -11.94 -7.98 4.42
C ILE A 145 -10.93 -7.92 3.28
N PHE A 146 -9.65 -8.15 3.56
CA PHE A 146 -8.63 -8.02 2.53
C PHE A 146 -7.42 -8.92 2.73
N THR A 147 -6.70 -9.13 1.62
CA THR A 147 -5.38 -9.77 1.61
C THR A 147 -4.34 -8.91 0.89
N HIS A 148 -3.13 -9.43 0.75
CA HIS A 148 -2.04 -8.80 -0.01
C HIS A 148 -1.16 -9.87 -0.62
N PHE A 149 -0.82 -9.71 -1.90
CA PHE A 149 -0.01 -10.66 -2.66
C PHE A 149 1.49 -10.34 -2.51
N ALA A 150 2.29 -11.40 -2.46
CA ALA A 150 3.73 -11.30 -2.26
C ALA A 150 4.54 -11.30 -3.56
N THR A 151 4.00 -11.93 -4.62
CA THR A 151 4.73 -12.23 -5.87
C THR A 151 3.90 -11.94 -7.10
N ALA A 152 3.01 -10.94 -7.05
CA ALA A 152 2.15 -10.58 -8.18
C ALA A 152 2.89 -9.80 -9.28
N ASP A 153 4.14 -9.48 -9.05
CA ASP A 153 5.08 -8.72 -9.88
C ASP A 153 6.26 -9.58 -10.39
N GLU A 154 6.16 -10.90 -10.22
CA GLU A 154 7.17 -11.87 -10.64
C GLU A 154 6.75 -12.58 -11.96
N GLU A 155 7.70 -13.16 -12.70
CA GLU A 155 7.41 -13.96 -13.91
C GLU A 155 6.56 -15.20 -13.60
N SER A 156 6.72 -15.79 -12.41
CA SER A 156 6.03 -17.02 -12.02
C SER A 156 4.78 -16.72 -11.19
N ASP A 157 3.63 -17.05 -11.72
CA ASP A 157 2.34 -16.94 -11.05
C ASP A 157 2.05 -18.07 -10.05
N THR A 158 2.96 -19.04 -9.87
CA THR A 158 2.68 -20.23 -9.06
C THR A 158 2.31 -19.88 -7.61
N TYR A 159 3.11 -19.03 -6.96
CA TYR A 159 2.83 -18.65 -5.57
C TYR A 159 1.68 -17.66 -5.47
N PHE A 160 1.59 -16.72 -6.41
CA PHE A 160 0.47 -15.80 -6.53
C PHE A 160 -0.87 -16.55 -6.63
N ASN A 161 -0.98 -17.52 -7.54
CA ASN A 161 -2.18 -18.34 -7.70
C ASN A 161 -2.53 -19.12 -6.44
N ALA A 162 -1.54 -19.68 -5.74
CA ALA A 162 -1.75 -20.38 -4.47
C ALA A 162 -2.28 -19.42 -3.38
N GLN A 163 -1.81 -18.17 -3.34
CA GLN A 163 -2.32 -17.15 -2.43
C GLN A 163 -3.78 -16.76 -2.76
N LEU A 164 -4.08 -16.55 -4.04
CA LEU A 164 -5.41 -16.19 -4.52
C LEU A 164 -6.44 -17.27 -4.18
N GLU A 165 -6.12 -18.54 -4.49
CA GLU A 165 -7.01 -19.67 -4.20
C GLU A 165 -7.21 -19.86 -2.69
N ARG A 166 -6.16 -19.65 -1.87
CA ARG A 166 -6.31 -19.66 -0.40
C ARG A 166 -7.22 -18.55 0.09
N PHE A 167 -7.10 -17.35 -0.44
CA PHE A 167 -7.98 -16.24 -0.08
C PHE A 167 -9.43 -16.52 -0.46
N LYS A 168 -9.68 -16.99 -1.69
CA LYS A 168 -11.02 -17.38 -2.16
C LYS A 168 -11.62 -18.50 -1.30
N ALA A 169 -10.82 -19.50 -0.95
CA ALA A 169 -11.27 -20.62 -0.09
C ALA A 169 -11.65 -20.14 1.32
N ILE A 170 -10.90 -19.18 1.90
CA ILE A 170 -11.25 -18.57 3.18
C ILE A 170 -12.58 -17.83 3.06
N LEU A 171 -12.76 -16.97 2.05
CA LEU A 171 -14.01 -16.25 1.83
C LEU A 171 -15.20 -17.20 1.67
N ALA A 172 -15.05 -18.27 0.88
CA ALA A 172 -16.09 -19.26 0.65
C ALA A 172 -16.46 -20.09 1.90
N SER A 173 -15.56 -20.14 2.89
CA SER A 173 -15.75 -20.89 4.15
C SER A 173 -16.24 -20.01 5.29
N MET A 174 -16.28 -18.67 5.13
CA MET A 174 -16.82 -17.76 6.15
C MET A 174 -18.33 -17.85 6.24
N LYS A 175 -18.87 -17.67 7.45
CA LYS A 175 -20.33 -17.60 7.70
C LYS A 175 -20.96 -16.39 7.01
N GLU A 176 -20.25 -15.27 7.03
CA GLU A 176 -20.67 -14.00 6.43
C GLU A 176 -19.43 -13.25 5.95
N VAL A 177 -19.37 -12.95 4.65
CA VAL A 177 -18.29 -12.15 4.07
C VAL A 177 -18.65 -10.66 4.21
N PRO A 178 -17.75 -9.81 4.75
CA PRO A 178 -17.96 -8.38 4.81
C PRO A 178 -18.26 -7.74 3.44
N GLU A 179 -18.95 -6.61 3.45
CA GLU A 179 -19.44 -5.91 2.25
C GLU A 179 -18.31 -5.58 1.26
N LEU A 180 -17.16 -5.13 1.77
CA LEU A 180 -16.01 -4.76 0.94
C LEU A 180 -14.93 -5.85 0.97
N VAL A 181 -14.74 -6.52 -0.15
CA VAL A 181 -13.63 -7.44 -0.36
C VAL A 181 -12.59 -6.76 -1.25
N HIS A 182 -11.34 -6.71 -0.81
CA HIS A 182 -10.27 -6.15 -1.63
C HIS A 182 -8.96 -6.92 -1.50
N ALA A 183 -8.34 -7.22 -2.62
CA ALA A 183 -7.09 -7.96 -2.69
C ALA A 183 -6.01 -7.23 -3.48
N SER A 184 -6.42 -6.48 -4.52
CA SER A 184 -5.51 -5.90 -5.49
C SER A 184 -4.61 -4.82 -4.89
N ASN A 185 -3.31 -4.93 -5.16
CA ASN A 185 -2.28 -3.91 -5.03
C ASN A 185 -1.95 -3.34 -6.42
N SER A 186 -0.89 -2.54 -6.57
CA SER A 186 -0.46 -2.01 -7.86
C SER A 186 -0.22 -3.11 -8.90
N ALA A 187 0.54 -4.13 -8.56
CA ALA A 187 0.90 -5.23 -9.47
C ALA A 187 -0.34 -5.98 -9.96
N THR A 188 -1.20 -6.41 -9.05
CA THR A 188 -2.41 -7.13 -9.44
C THR A 188 -3.43 -6.26 -10.16
N THR A 189 -3.46 -4.95 -9.92
CA THR A 189 -4.29 -4.04 -10.70
C THR A 189 -3.83 -3.94 -12.16
N LEU A 190 -2.52 -4.08 -12.40
CA LEU A 190 -1.93 -4.04 -13.74
C LEU A 190 -2.08 -5.37 -14.51
N TRP A 191 -1.79 -6.50 -13.86
CA TRP A 191 -1.61 -7.78 -14.57
C TRP A 191 -2.63 -8.86 -14.20
N HIS A 192 -3.36 -8.74 -13.10
CA HIS A 192 -4.20 -9.82 -12.53
C HIS A 192 -5.63 -9.36 -12.25
N ALA A 193 -6.41 -9.16 -13.33
CA ALA A 193 -7.78 -8.66 -13.25
C ALA A 193 -8.72 -9.55 -12.39
N GLU A 194 -8.40 -10.84 -12.26
CA GLU A 194 -9.14 -11.82 -11.46
C GLU A 194 -9.05 -11.58 -9.95
N THR A 195 -8.20 -10.65 -9.49
CA THR A 195 -8.10 -10.21 -8.08
C THR A 195 -8.92 -8.98 -7.78
N ILE A 196 -9.54 -8.38 -8.79
CA ILE A 196 -10.35 -7.18 -8.62
C ILE A 196 -11.73 -7.59 -8.10
N PHE A 197 -11.92 -7.45 -6.77
CA PHE A 197 -13.21 -7.61 -6.11
C PHE A 197 -13.94 -6.25 -6.08
N ASN A 198 -14.19 -5.68 -4.89
CA ASN A 198 -14.90 -4.40 -4.77
C ASN A 198 -13.97 -3.19 -4.89
N ALA A 199 -12.68 -3.34 -4.58
CA ALA A 199 -11.74 -2.21 -4.57
C ALA A 199 -10.33 -2.62 -4.98
N VAL A 200 -9.59 -1.65 -5.55
CA VAL A 200 -8.15 -1.72 -5.82
C VAL A 200 -7.40 -0.72 -4.95
N ARG A 201 -6.17 -1.05 -4.54
CA ARG A 201 -5.28 -0.19 -3.76
C ARG A 201 -4.07 0.18 -4.60
N MET A 202 -4.13 1.37 -5.21
CA MET A 202 -3.10 1.88 -6.10
C MET A 202 -1.97 2.52 -5.27
N GLY A 203 -0.79 1.92 -5.30
CA GLY A 203 0.44 2.41 -4.68
C GLY A 203 1.46 2.84 -5.73
N ASP A 204 2.53 2.08 -5.90
CA ASP A 204 3.68 2.42 -6.77
C ASP A 204 3.27 2.87 -8.16
N SER A 205 2.29 2.20 -8.76
CA SER A 205 1.83 2.51 -10.13
C SER A 205 1.16 3.86 -10.26
N MET A 206 0.47 4.37 -9.22
CA MET A 206 -0.09 5.71 -9.31
C MET A 206 0.99 6.80 -9.32
N TYR A 207 2.20 6.49 -8.81
CA TYR A 207 3.38 7.37 -8.90
C TYR A 207 4.16 7.17 -10.20
N GLY A 208 3.70 6.28 -11.08
CA GLY A 208 4.30 6.03 -12.38
C GLY A 208 5.44 5.03 -12.37
N LEU A 209 5.52 4.21 -11.32
CA LEU A 209 6.53 3.16 -11.20
C LEU A 209 5.98 1.82 -11.69
N ASN A 210 6.83 1.06 -12.38
CA ASN A 210 6.56 -0.34 -12.65
C ASN A 210 6.85 -1.16 -11.37
N PRO A 211 5.85 -1.82 -10.75
CA PRO A 211 6.06 -2.57 -9.51
C PRO A 211 7.04 -3.75 -9.66
N SER A 212 7.16 -4.30 -10.87
CA SER A 212 8.10 -5.40 -11.16
C SER A 212 9.52 -4.91 -11.50
N GLY A 213 9.76 -3.60 -11.50
CA GLY A 213 11.00 -3.05 -12.06
C GLY A 213 11.09 -3.32 -13.57
N ASP A 214 12.01 -4.19 -13.97
CA ASP A 214 12.22 -4.56 -15.37
C ASP A 214 11.79 -6.01 -15.68
N VAL A 215 11.08 -6.69 -14.74
CA VAL A 215 10.72 -8.12 -14.89
C VAL A 215 9.53 -8.29 -15.85
N LEU A 216 8.49 -7.47 -15.69
CA LEU A 216 7.29 -7.50 -16.51
C LEU A 216 7.09 -6.18 -17.24
N ASP A 217 6.69 -6.24 -18.51
CA ASP A 217 6.30 -5.05 -19.26
C ASP A 217 5.00 -4.47 -18.73
N LEU A 218 4.91 -3.14 -18.66
CA LEU A 218 3.66 -2.47 -18.33
C LEU A 218 2.59 -2.72 -19.40
N PRO A 219 1.35 -3.07 -19.04
CA PRO A 219 0.27 -3.30 -20.01
C PRO A 219 -0.19 -2.01 -20.69
N TYR A 220 0.16 -0.85 -20.11
CA TYR A 220 -0.09 0.50 -20.63
C TYR A 220 0.88 1.49 -19.99
N ASP A 221 1.07 2.63 -20.63
CA ASP A 221 2.03 3.64 -20.17
C ASP A 221 1.61 4.28 -18.84
N LEU A 222 2.57 4.38 -17.93
CA LEU A 222 2.50 5.17 -16.71
C LEU A 222 3.56 6.27 -16.75
N THR A 223 3.22 7.45 -16.26
CA THR A 223 4.12 8.60 -16.25
C THR A 223 4.75 8.76 -14.86
N PRO A 224 6.10 8.67 -14.72
CA PRO A 224 6.76 8.92 -13.44
C PRO A 224 6.40 10.29 -12.85
N ALA A 225 6.06 10.32 -11.56
CA ALA A 225 5.68 11.53 -10.84
C ALA A 225 6.88 12.29 -10.24
N LEU A 226 8.05 11.66 -10.21
CA LEU A 226 9.30 12.21 -9.67
C LEU A 226 10.35 12.30 -10.78
N SER A 227 11.09 13.41 -10.83
CA SER A 227 12.33 13.55 -11.58
C SER A 227 13.45 14.00 -10.64
N LEU A 228 14.65 13.48 -10.84
CA LEU A 228 15.85 13.91 -10.14
C LEU A 228 16.79 14.57 -11.14
N GLU A 229 17.08 15.85 -10.91
CA GLU A 229 17.96 16.63 -11.76
C GLU A 229 19.18 17.10 -10.97
N SER A 230 20.34 17.13 -11.62
CA SER A 230 21.57 17.64 -11.05
C SER A 230 22.44 18.31 -12.10
N ALA A 231 23.40 19.12 -11.68
CA ALA A 231 24.38 19.74 -12.54
C ALA A 231 25.80 19.24 -12.25
N LEU A 232 26.65 19.22 -13.27
CA LEU A 232 28.08 18.94 -13.07
C LEU A 232 28.74 20.13 -12.38
N VAL A 233 29.37 19.90 -11.24
CA VAL A 233 30.09 20.96 -10.49
C VAL A 233 31.58 21.00 -10.82
N HIS A 234 32.13 19.93 -11.42
CA HIS A 234 33.51 19.88 -11.86
C HIS A 234 33.68 18.84 -12.97
N VAL A 235 34.47 19.18 -13.98
CA VAL A 235 34.86 18.26 -15.05
C VAL A 235 36.36 18.35 -15.23
N LYS A 236 37.06 17.22 -15.29
CA LYS A 236 38.51 17.14 -15.51
C LYS A 236 38.87 15.92 -16.35
N THR A 237 39.99 16.04 -17.08
CA THR A 237 40.64 14.91 -17.72
C THR A 237 41.66 14.31 -16.76
N VAL A 238 41.71 12.98 -16.65
CA VAL A 238 42.67 12.23 -15.86
C VAL A 238 43.43 11.25 -16.76
N PRO A 239 44.73 11.04 -16.53
CA PRO A 239 45.50 10.07 -17.29
C PRO A 239 45.21 8.64 -16.87
N ALA A 240 45.67 7.67 -17.71
CA ALA A 240 45.70 6.27 -17.29
C ALA A 240 46.45 6.11 -15.95
N GLY A 241 45.98 5.21 -15.10
CA GLY A 241 46.51 4.97 -13.76
C GLY A 241 46.04 5.91 -12.65
N ALA A 242 45.32 6.98 -12.98
CA ALA A 242 44.77 7.89 -11.98
C ALA A 242 43.68 7.18 -11.13
N CYS A 243 43.76 7.31 -9.80
CA CYS A 243 42.77 6.74 -8.88
C CYS A 243 41.76 7.80 -8.46
N MET A 244 40.52 7.37 -8.14
CA MET A 244 39.42 8.25 -7.76
C MET A 244 38.73 7.73 -6.48
N GLY A 245 38.33 8.70 -5.63
CA GLY A 245 37.55 8.45 -4.42
C GLY A 245 38.35 7.85 -3.26
N TYR A 246 37.65 7.67 -2.15
CA TYR A 246 38.21 7.05 -0.95
C TYR A 246 38.56 5.59 -1.22
N GLY A 247 39.73 5.16 -0.70
CA GLY A 247 40.26 3.80 -0.89
C GLY A 247 40.82 3.56 -2.29
N ALA A 248 40.82 4.55 -3.18
CA ALA A 248 41.36 4.43 -4.54
C ALA A 248 40.83 3.18 -5.31
N THR A 249 39.57 2.82 -5.06
CA THR A 249 38.96 1.57 -5.57
C THR A 249 38.71 1.59 -7.06
N TYR A 250 38.60 2.78 -7.66
CA TYR A 250 38.56 2.95 -9.10
C TYR A 250 39.90 3.51 -9.62
N GLN A 251 40.48 2.87 -10.61
CA GLN A 251 41.66 3.32 -11.33
C GLN A 251 41.37 3.40 -12.83
N ALA A 252 41.66 4.55 -13.44
CA ALA A 252 41.48 4.74 -14.87
C ALA A 252 42.45 3.84 -15.66
N ASP A 253 41.93 3.06 -16.58
CA ASP A 253 42.71 2.19 -17.48
C ASP A 253 43.27 2.93 -18.71
N SER A 254 42.71 4.06 -19.04
CA SER A 254 43.10 4.95 -20.14
C SER A 254 42.89 6.43 -19.73
N GLU A 255 43.19 7.37 -20.62
CA GLU A 255 42.79 8.77 -20.41
C GLU A 255 41.26 8.88 -20.41
N GLN A 256 40.69 9.48 -19.38
CA GLN A 256 39.23 9.60 -19.16
C GLN A 256 38.82 10.99 -18.75
N VAL A 257 37.59 11.37 -19.09
CA VAL A 257 36.95 12.56 -18.59
C VAL A 257 36.06 12.20 -17.40
N ILE A 258 36.36 12.79 -16.25
CA ILE A 258 35.64 12.55 -14.99
C ILE A 258 34.82 13.80 -14.64
N ALA A 259 33.54 13.58 -14.33
CA ALA A 259 32.63 14.62 -13.89
C ALA A 259 32.19 14.37 -12.43
N THR A 260 32.14 15.43 -11.66
CA THR A 260 31.59 15.40 -10.28
C THR A 260 30.16 15.89 -10.28
N VAL A 261 29.25 15.07 -9.73
CA VAL A 261 27.84 15.37 -9.54
C VAL A 261 27.57 15.48 -8.04
N PRO A 262 27.00 16.59 -7.53
CA PRO A 262 26.86 16.84 -6.09
C PRO A 262 25.57 16.18 -5.53
N ILE A 263 25.42 14.87 -5.71
CA ILE A 263 24.32 14.06 -5.20
C ILE A 263 24.87 12.75 -4.63
N GLY A 264 24.10 12.09 -3.78
CA GLY A 264 24.39 10.76 -3.28
C GLY A 264 25.05 10.70 -1.91
N TYR A 265 25.22 11.82 -1.22
CA TYR A 265 25.88 11.89 0.09
C TYR A 265 24.88 12.07 1.26
N ALA A 266 23.66 11.61 1.15
CA ALA A 266 22.51 11.73 2.07
C ALA A 266 21.60 12.91 1.78
#